data_dfe8fc06a4348250e9778707cc2693a1
#
_entry.id   dfe8fc06a4348250e9778707cc2693a1
#
_cell.length_a   1.000
_cell.length_b   1.000
_cell.length_c   1.000
_cell.angle_alpha   90.00
_cell.angle_beta   90.00
_cell.angle_gamma   90.00
#
_symmetry.space_group_name_H-M   'P 1'
#
loop_
_entity.id
_entity.type
_entity.pdbx_description
1 polymer ?
#
loop_
_entity_poly.entity_id
_entity_poly.type
_entity_poly.pdbx_seq_one_letter_code
_entity_poly.pdbx_strand_id
1 'polypeptide(L)'
;MKKLGILLLAFSCLTCQQKNSNNNFITQFEKSGGTETSEYKDVISYYKELSNSYPEISVFEMGETDAGLPLHIVVFNTDGKTQLNSIKNSSKNSVLINNGIHPGESDGIDASMLLLRDIVQNDSLKKSYQNTLIVVIPIYNIGGSLNRNSHTR
;
A
#
# COMPACT_ATOMS: atom_id res chain seq x y z
N MET A 1 26.55 -57.75 30.21
CA MET A 1 25.30 -57.26 29.62
C MET A 1 25.41 -55.77 29.46
N LYS A 2 25.69 -55.28 28.23
CA LYS A 2 25.86 -53.83 27.93
C LYS A 2 24.54 -53.32 27.37
N LYS A 3 23.89 -52.36 28.07
CA LYS A 3 22.68 -51.69 27.59
C LYS A 3 23.08 -50.56 26.65
N LEU A 4 22.70 -50.69 25.39
CA LEU A 4 22.88 -49.68 24.33
C LEU A 4 21.70 -48.70 24.41
N GLY A 5 21.97 -47.47 24.85
CA GLY A 5 20.97 -46.40 24.87
C GLY A 5 20.86 -45.75 23.48
N ILE A 6 19.71 -45.83 22.85
CA ILE A 6 19.42 -45.18 21.60
C ILE A 6 18.97 -43.73 21.93
N LEU A 7 19.77 -42.74 21.54
CA LEU A 7 19.47 -41.31 21.63
C LEU A 7 18.68 -40.91 20.40
N LEU A 8 17.35 -40.72 20.53
CA LEU A 8 16.52 -40.18 19.48
C LEU A 8 16.71 -38.65 19.41
N LEU A 9 17.45 -38.17 18.40
CA LEU A 9 17.47 -36.75 18.04
C LEU A 9 16.15 -36.40 17.31
N ALA A 10 15.26 -35.67 17.99
CA ALA A 10 14.10 -35.07 17.36
C ALA A 10 14.55 -33.83 16.55
N PHE A 11 14.57 -33.98 15.23
CA PHE A 11 14.81 -32.89 14.30
C PHE A 11 13.49 -32.13 14.13
N SER A 12 13.31 -31.02 14.89
CA SER A 12 12.19 -30.11 14.70
C SER A 12 12.42 -29.29 13.43
N CYS A 13 11.82 -29.72 12.33
CA CYS A 13 11.72 -28.90 11.13
C CYS A 13 10.83 -27.69 11.43
N LEU A 14 11.44 -26.52 11.65
CA LEU A 14 10.72 -25.25 11.51
C LEU A 14 10.35 -25.08 10.04
N THR A 15 9.16 -25.55 9.67
CA THR A 15 8.56 -25.17 8.40
C THR A 15 8.20 -23.69 8.50
N CYS A 16 9.01 -22.84 7.88
CA CYS A 16 8.65 -21.47 7.58
C CYS A 16 7.43 -21.54 6.65
N GLN A 17 6.23 -21.37 7.21
CA GLN A 17 5.00 -21.30 6.44
C GLN A 17 5.04 -19.98 5.66
N GLN A 18 5.45 -20.07 4.41
CA GLN A 18 5.31 -19.00 3.43
C GLN A 18 3.82 -18.73 3.29
N LYS A 19 3.36 -17.63 3.86
CA LYS A 19 1.98 -17.18 3.79
C LYS A 19 1.72 -16.71 2.35
N ASN A 20 1.38 -17.66 1.46
CA ASN A 20 0.77 -17.36 0.18
C ASN A 20 -0.62 -16.78 0.44
N SER A 21 -0.70 -15.53 0.80
CA SER A 21 -1.95 -14.79 0.72
C SER A 21 -2.10 -14.37 -0.74
N ASN A 22 -2.86 -15.15 -1.52
CA ASN A 22 -3.48 -14.68 -2.75
C ASN A 22 -4.55 -13.61 -2.41
N ASN A 23 -4.15 -12.54 -1.71
CA ASN A 23 -4.98 -11.36 -1.58
C ASN A 23 -4.89 -10.63 -2.92
N ASN A 24 -5.93 -10.76 -3.73
CA ASN A 24 -6.01 -10.13 -5.04
C ASN A 24 -6.11 -8.60 -4.97
N PHE A 25 -6.10 -7.97 -3.78
CA PHE A 25 -6.19 -6.52 -3.58
C PHE A 25 -7.13 -5.85 -4.60
N ILE A 26 -8.36 -6.38 -4.70
CA ILE A 26 -9.38 -5.91 -5.65
C ILE A 26 -10.00 -4.65 -5.09
N THR A 27 -9.94 -3.55 -5.85
CA THR A 27 -10.55 -2.27 -5.48
C THR A 27 -12.08 -2.29 -5.63
N GLN A 28 -12.78 -1.31 -5.05
CA GLN A 28 -14.22 -1.16 -5.26
C GLN A 28 -14.53 -0.87 -6.74
N PHE A 29 -13.67 -0.09 -7.39
CA PHE A 29 -13.79 0.16 -8.83
C PHE A 29 -13.81 -1.14 -9.65
N GLU A 30 -12.90 -2.06 -9.37
CA GLU A 30 -12.87 -3.36 -10.05
C GLU A 30 -14.10 -4.23 -9.69
N LYS A 31 -14.48 -4.28 -8.41
CA LYS A 31 -15.64 -5.07 -7.94
C LYS A 31 -16.95 -4.62 -8.58
N SER A 32 -17.10 -3.32 -8.81
CA SER A 32 -18.30 -2.72 -9.39
C SER A 32 -18.32 -2.72 -10.93
N GLY A 33 -17.25 -3.22 -11.59
CA GLY A 33 -17.10 -3.13 -13.03
C GLY A 33 -16.87 -1.71 -13.52
N GLY A 34 -16.25 -0.86 -12.71
CA GLY A 34 -15.88 0.51 -13.06
C GLY A 34 -16.98 1.56 -12.78
N THR A 35 -18.00 1.22 -12.01
CA THR A 35 -19.14 2.13 -11.75
C THR A 35 -19.08 2.81 -10.38
N GLU A 36 -18.28 2.29 -9.45
CA GLU A 36 -18.12 2.83 -8.10
C GLU A 36 -16.64 3.02 -7.76
N THR A 37 -16.36 4.00 -6.91
CA THR A 37 -15.04 4.31 -6.41
C THR A 37 -14.97 4.12 -4.90
N SER A 38 -13.79 3.82 -4.38
CA SER A 38 -13.57 3.57 -2.96
C SER A 38 -13.80 4.82 -2.10
N GLU A 39 -14.36 4.64 -0.90
CA GLU A 39 -14.45 5.69 0.11
C GLU A 39 -13.13 5.83 0.88
N TYR A 40 -12.95 6.97 1.60
CA TYR A 40 -11.74 7.25 2.36
C TYR A 40 -11.29 6.08 3.24
N LYS A 41 -12.21 5.51 4.02
CA LYS A 41 -11.92 4.40 4.94
C LYS A 41 -11.39 3.16 4.20
N ASP A 42 -11.99 2.85 3.07
CA ASP A 42 -11.64 1.67 2.28
C ASP A 42 -10.30 1.87 1.57
N VAL A 43 -10.03 3.08 1.07
CA VAL A 43 -8.74 3.46 0.48
C VAL A 43 -7.61 3.28 1.49
N ILE A 44 -7.78 3.78 2.72
CA ILE A 44 -6.76 3.67 3.76
C ILE A 44 -6.57 2.22 4.22
N SER A 45 -7.66 1.46 4.38
CA SER A 45 -7.60 0.03 4.70
C SER A 45 -6.83 -0.75 3.63
N TYR A 46 -7.14 -0.50 2.37
CA TYR A 46 -6.45 -1.12 1.24
C TYR A 46 -4.94 -0.90 1.27
N TYR A 47 -4.49 0.34 1.45
CA TYR A 47 -3.06 0.64 1.50
C TYR A 47 -2.38 0.07 2.75
N LYS A 48 -3.06 0.01 3.89
CA LYS A 48 -2.56 -0.66 5.10
C LYS A 48 -2.39 -2.17 4.86
N GLU A 49 -3.34 -2.82 4.21
CA GLU A 49 -3.24 -4.23 3.84
C GLU A 49 -2.12 -4.49 2.82
N LEU A 50 -1.99 -3.62 1.83
CA LEU A 50 -0.92 -3.70 0.84
C LEU A 50 0.46 -3.55 1.51
N SER A 51 0.61 -2.60 2.43
CA SER A 51 1.86 -2.39 3.18
C SER A 51 2.23 -3.55 4.12
N ASN A 52 1.24 -4.25 4.65
CA ASN A 52 1.46 -5.46 5.46
C ASN A 52 1.96 -6.65 4.62
N SER A 53 1.69 -6.63 3.32
CA SER A 53 2.02 -7.73 2.41
C SER A 53 3.31 -7.48 1.62
N TYR A 54 3.67 -6.21 1.40
CA TYR A 54 4.79 -5.82 0.56
C TYR A 54 5.70 -4.81 1.28
N PRO A 55 6.96 -5.17 1.60
CA PRO A 55 7.90 -4.30 2.32
C PRO A 55 8.29 -3.04 1.53
N GLU A 56 8.03 -3.02 0.23
CA GLU A 56 8.24 -1.86 -0.64
C GLU A 56 7.22 -0.73 -0.40
N ILE A 57 6.15 -1.00 0.36
CA ILE A 57 5.08 -0.03 0.66
C ILE A 57 5.06 0.30 2.14
N SER A 58 4.89 1.57 2.46
CA SER A 58 4.57 2.02 3.83
C SER A 58 3.50 3.10 3.82
N VAL A 59 2.71 3.13 4.87
CA VAL A 59 1.65 4.13 5.09
C VAL A 59 1.98 4.93 6.33
N PHE A 60 1.89 6.26 6.24
CA PHE A 60 2.14 7.18 7.36
C PHE A 60 0.96 8.12 7.57
N GLU A 61 0.66 8.37 8.83
CA GLU A 61 -0.27 9.42 9.24
C GLU A 61 0.53 10.71 9.45
N MET A 62 0.12 11.79 8.77
CA MET A 62 0.85 13.05 8.72
C MET A 62 0.23 14.15 9.60
N GLY A 63 -0.81 13.83 10.33
CA GLY A 63 -1.53 14.73 11.22
C GLY A 63 -3.01 14.77 10.90
N GLU A 64 -3.78 15.36 11.81
CA GLU A 64 -5.22 15.51 11.70
C GLU A 64 -5.58 16.67 10.77
N THR A 65 -6.63 16.49 9.99
CA THR A 65 -7.20 17.50 9.10
C THR A 65 -8.39 18.20 9.77
N ASP A 66 -8.91 19.24 9.13
CA ASP A 66 -10.14 19.94 9.52
C ASP A 66 -11.39 19.05 9.57
N ALA A 67 -11.35 17.89 8.90
CA ALA A 67 -12.39 16.88 8.96
C ALA A 67 -12.31 15.95 10.19
N GLY A 68 -11.33 16.15 11.09
CA GLY A 68 -11.11 15.28 12.24
C GLY A 68 -10.57 13.90 11.91
N LEU A 69 -10.05 13.70 10.69
CA LEU A 69 -9.46 12.47 10.21
C LEU A 69 -8.01 12.71 9.77
N PRO A 70 -7.10 11.71 9.92
CA PRO A 70 -5.70 11.90 9.60
C PRO A 70 -5.44 11.96 8.09
N LEU A 71 -4.58 12.89 7.67
CA LEU A 71 -3.98 12.86 6.35
C LEU A 71 -2.98 11.72 6.27
N HIS A 72 -3.03 10.93 5.21
CA HIS A 72 -2.10 9.85 4.99
C HIS A 72 -1.18 10.11 3.79
N ILE A 73 0.03 9.59 3.87
CA ILE A 73 0.88 9.37 2.70
C ILE A 73 1.21 7.89 2.57
N VAL A 74 1.31 7.44 1.34
CA VAL A 74 1.77 6.10 0.98
C VAL A 74 3.08 6.25 0.24
N VAL A 75 4.07 5.48 0.65
CA VAL A 75 5.40 5.51 0.06
C VAL A 75 5.70 4.16 -0.58
N PHE A 76 6.11 4.18 -1.83
CA PHE A 76 6.66 3.03 -2.54
C PHE A 76 8.14 3.25 -2.84
N ASN A 77 8.97 2.25 -2.48
CA ASN A 77 10.38 2.20 -2.82
C ASN A 77 10.82 0.74 -3.03
N THR A 78 11.36 0.43 -4.20
CA THR A 78 11.74 -0.95 -4.60
C THR A 78 12.76 -1.62 -3.68
N ASP A 79 13.57 -0.88 -2.94
CA ASP A 79 14.57 -1.42 -2.01
C ASP A 79 14.05 -1.52 -0.55
N GLY A 80 12.75 -1.31 -0.34
CA GLY A 80 12.11 -1.39 0.98
C GLY A 80 12.50 -0.27 1.95
N LYS A 81 13.29 0.73 1.51
CA LYS A 81 13.68 1.89 2.33
C LYS A 81 12.58 2.94 2.30
N THR A 82 11.48 2.68 2.98
CA THR A 82 10.28 3.52 2.98
C THR A 82 10.17 4.43 4.21
N GLN A 83 11.07 4.34 5.18
CA GLN A 83 11.10 5.21 6.34
C GLN A 83 11.32 6.69 5.93
N LEU A 84 10.65 7.63 6.60
CA LEU A 84 10.67 9.05 6.25
C LEU A 84 12.10 9.64 6.11
N ASN A 85 13.01 9.26 7.01
CA ASN A 85 14.42 9.68 6.92
C ASN A 85 15.15 9.09 5.71
N SER A 86 14.83 7.86 5.31
CA SER A 86 15.40 7.22 4.12
C SER A 86 14.91 7.85 2.84
N ILE A 87 13.65 8.25 2.81
CA ILE A 87 13.03 8.97 1.69
C ILE A 87 13.72 10.31 1.47
N LYS A 88 13.88 11.09 2.54
CA LYS A 88 14.49 12.43 2.49
C LYS A 88 15.92 12.40 1.96
N ASN A 89 16.65 11.32 2.20
CA ASN A 89 18.03 11.14 1.78
C ASN A 89 18.18 10.23 0.54
N SER A 90 17.09 9.93 -0.15
CA SER A 90 17.12 9.09 -1.35
C SER A 90 17.73 9.85 -2.54
N SER A 91 18.57 9.17 -3.30
CA SER A 91 19.09 9.66 -4.59
C SER A 91 18.19 9.31 -5.78
N LYS A 92 17.09 8.61 -5.55
CA LYS A 92 16.12 8.23 -6.58
C LYS A 92 15.30 9.44 -7.05
N ASN A 93 14.80 9.38 -8.28
CA ASN A 93 13.82 10.35 -8.75
C ASN A 93 12.53 10.23 -7.92
N SER A 94 12.04 11.34 -7.42
CA SER A 94 10.83 11.35 -6.59
C SER A 94 9.63 11.82 -7.40
N VAL A 95 8.54 11.08 -7.29
CA VAL A 95 7.24 11.41 -7.88
C VAL A 95 6.23 11.56 -6.75
N LEU A 96 5.54 12.71 -6.68
CA LEU A 96 4.41 12.93 -5.81
C LEU A 96 3.11 12.82 -6.61
N ILE A 97 2.23 11.92 -6.20
CA ILE A 97 0.87 11.78 -6.72
C ILE A 97 -0.08 12.32 -5.65
N ASN A 98 -0.77 13.40 -5.95
CA ASN A 98 -1.69 14.04 -5.02
C ASN A 98 -3.12 13.89 -5.53
N ASN A 99 -3.88 12.98 -4.91
CA ASN A 99 -5.22 12.62 -5.33
C ASN A 99 -6.29 13.32 -4.49
N GLY A 100 -7.49 13.42 -5.04
CA GLY A 100 -8.68 13.89 -4.35
C GLY A 100 -8.57 15.32 -3.84
N ILE A 101 -7.87 16.20 -4.57
CA ILE A 101 -7.89 17.65 -4.33
C ILE A 101 -9.32 18.16 -4.54
N HIS A 102 -9.95 17.73 -5.61
CA HIS A 102 -11.35 17.95 -5.88
C HIS A 102 -12.13 16.66 -5.54
N PRO A 103 -13.07 16.71 -4.60
CA PRO A 103 -13.69 15.50 -4.04
C PRO A 103 -14.48 14.67 -5.05
N GLY A 104 -15.04 15.29 -6.08
CA GLY A 104 -15.80 14.63 -7.15
C GLY A 104 -14.93 13.93 -8.20
N GLU A 105 -13.61 14.16 -8.18
CA GLU A 105 -12.65 13.61 -9.15
C GLU A 105 -11.87 12.46 -8.49
N SER A 106 -12.45 11.27 -8.50
CA SER A 106 -11.92 10.09 -7.80
C SER A 106 -10.99 9.20 -8.64
N ASP A 107 -10.86 9.47 -9.94
CA ASP A 107 -10.12 8.62 -10.89
C ASP A 107 -8.67 8.38 -10.43
N GLY A 108 -7.99 9.43 -9.95
CA GLY A 108 -6.62 9.34 -9.45
C GLY A 108 -6.49 8.46 -8.19
N ILE A 109 -7.52 8.42 -7.36
CA ILE A 109 -7.56 7.60 -6.14
C ILE A 109 -7.52 6.13 -6.53
N ASP A 110 -8.45 5.67 -7.35
CA ASP A 110 -8.53 4.28 -7.81
C ASP A 110 -7.31 3.91 -8.67
N ALA A 111 -6.89 4.80 -9.59
CA ALA A 111 -5.71 4.58 -10.43
C ALA A 111 -4.41 4.37 -9.61
N SER A 112 -4.23 5.11 -8.52
CA SER A 112 -3.04 4.97 -7.67
C SER A 112 -3.05 3.67 -6.86
N MET A 113 -4.23 3.21 -6.42
CA MET A 113 -4.39 1.90 -5.75
C MET A 113 -3.98 0.77 -6.70
N LEU A 114 -4.48 0.80 -7.94
CA LEU A 114 -4.14 -0.17 -8.98
C LEU A 114 -2.66 -0.12 -9.32
N LEU A 115 -2.11 1.08 -9.54
CA LEU A 115 -0.71 1.28 -9.90
C LEU A 115 0.24 0.64 -8.88
N LEU A 116 0.08 0.97 -7.59
CA LEU A 116 0.99 0.46 -6.56
C LEU A 116 0.84 -1.06 -6.39
N ARG A 117 -0.38 -1.60 -6.44
CA ARG A 117 -0.61 -3.04 -6.45
C ARG A 117 0.11 -3.72 -7.62
N ASP A 118 -0.10 -3.22 -8.82
CA ASP A 118 0.44 -3.84 -10.03
C ASP A 118 1.98 -3.81 -10.04
N ILE A 119 2.58 -2.72 -9.55
CA ILE A 119 4.03 -2.63 -9.40
C ILE A 119 4.56 -3.70 -8.44
N VAL A 120 3.96 -3.84 -7.25
CA VAL A 120 4.50 -4.77 -6.23
C VAL A 120 4.21 -6.24 -6.55
N GLN A 121 3.17 -6.52 -7.34
CA GLN A 121 2.80 -7.87 -7.75
C GLN A 121 3.50 -8.34 -9.04
N ASN A 122 4.14 -7.44 -9.78
CA ASN A 122 4.80 -7.76 -11.05
C ASN A 122 6.28 -7.37 -10.98
N ASP A 123 7.16 -8.37 -10.89
CA ASP A 123 8.60 -8.16 -10.76
C ASP A 123 9.22 -7.40 -11.96
N SER A 124 8.73 -7.64 -13.17
CA SER A 124 9.18 -6.92 -14.37
C SER A 124 8.81 -5.44 -14.29
N LEU A 125 7.57 -5.15 -13.89
CA LEU A 125 7.10 -3.78 -13.70
C LEU A 125 7.86 -3.10 -12.55
N LYS A 126 8.01 -3.78 -11.41
CA LYS A 126 8.77 -3.30 -10.26
C LYS A 126 10.20 -2.90 -10.63
N LYS A 127 10.87 -3.70 -11.47
CA LYS A 127 12.21 -3.40 -11.95
C LYS A 127 12.28 -2.08 -12.75
N SER A 128 11.24 -1.73 -13.49
CA SER A 128 11.17 -0.47 -14.24
C SER A 128 11.16 0.76 -13.32
N TYR A 129 10.74 0.60 -12.06
CA TYR A 129 10.69 1.65 -11.04
C TYR A 129 11.89 1.63 -10.08
N GLN A 130 12.96 0.87 -10.36
CA GLN A 130 14.10 0.71 -9.45
C GLN A 130 14.78 2.03 -9.05
N ASN A 131 14.72 3.06 -9.91
CA ASN A 131 15.29 4.39 -9.68
C ASN A 131 14.22 5.43 -9.33
N THR A 132 13.00 4.99 -8.97
CA THR A 132 11.88 5.88 -8.67
C THR A 132 11.37 5.64 -7.26
N LEU A 133 11.19 6.73 -6.54
CA LEU A 133 10.47 6.80 -5.28
C LEU A 133 9.09 7.40 -5.58
N ILE A 134 8.02 6.70 -5.21
CA ILE A 134 6.66 7.22 -5.39
C ILE A 134 6.09 7.55 -4.01
N VAL A 135 5.58 8.76 -3.87
CA VAL A 135 4.81 9.21 -2.71
C VAL A 135 3.41 9.53 -3.18
N VAL A 136 2.41 8.90 -2.57
CA VAL A 136 1.00 9.15 -2.89
C VAL A 136 0.33 9.78 -1.69
N ILE A 137 -0.40 10.87 -1.90
CA ILE A 137 -1.44 11.33 -0.99
C ILE A 137 -2.75 10.70 -1.49
N PRO A 138 -3.28 9.67 -0.80
CA PRO A 138 -4.43 8.93 -1.31
C PRO A 138 -5.66 9.80 -1.53
N ILE A 139 -5.96 10.65 -0.55
CA ILE A 139 -7.06 11.63 -0.60
C ILE A 139 -6.61 12.89 0.13
N TYR A 140 -6.46 13.98 -0.58
CA TYR A 140 -6.03 15.26 -0.01
C TYR A 140 -7.16 15.99 0.70
N ASN A 141 -8.29 16.21 0.00
CA ASN A 141 -9.48 16.86 0.56
C ASN A 141 -10.40 15.83 1.22
N ILE A 142 -10.04 15.42 2.45
CA ILE A 142 -10.77 14.36 3.16
C ILE A 142 -12.20 14.82 3.47
N GLY A 143 -12.38 16.01 4.02
CA GLY A 143 -13.72 16.55 4.36
C GLY A 143 -14.66 16.61 3.15
N GLY A 144 -14.14 17.05 2.01
CA GLY A 144 -14.87 17.02 0.76
C GLY A 144 -15.20 15.61 0.28
N SER A 145 -14.26 14.66 0.42
CA SER A 145 -14.46 13.28 -0.05
C SER A 145 -15.55 12.54 0.71
N LEU A 146 -15.78 12.86 1.99
CA LEU A 146 -16.86 12.29 2.79
C LEU A 146 -18.24 12.74 2.33
N ASN A 147 -18.32 13.87 1.60
CA ASN A 147 -19.55 14.48 1.12
C ASN A 147 -19.57 14.64 -0.41
N ARG A 148 -18.75 13.84 -1.11
CA ARG A 148 -18.60 13.95 -2.56
C ARG A 148 -19.87 13.65 -3.31
N ASN A 149 -20.06 14.39 -4.38
CA ASN A 149 -21.13 14.20 -5.36
C ASN A 149 -20.67 14.76 -6.71
N SER A 150 -21.50 14.62 -7.76
CA SER A 150 -21.17 15.09 -9.12
C SER A 150 -20.96 16.60 -9.26
N HIS A 151 -21.25 17.38 -8.21
CA HIS A 151 -21.11 18.84 -8.21
C HIS A 151 -19.99 19.33 -7.30
N THR A 152 -19.31 18.44 -6.58
CA THR A 152 -18.16 18.80 -5.71
C THR A 152 -16.87 18.79 -6.52
N ARG A 153 -16.35 19.98 -6.76
CA ARG A 153 -14.99 20.20 -7.25
C ARG A 153 -14.11 20.65 -6.12
#